data_2712d9234a12cd1a68045f152005ffad
#
_entry.id   2712d9234a12cd1a68045f152005ffad
#
_cell.length_a   1.000
_cell.length_b   1.000
_cell.length_c   1.000
_cell.angle_alpha   90.00
_cell.angle_beta   90.00
_cell.angle_gamma   90.00
#
_symmetry.space_group_name_H-M   'P 1'
#
loop_
_entity.id
_entity.type
_entity.pdbx_description
1 polymer ?
#
loop_
_entity_poly.entity_id
_entity_poly.type
_entity_poly.pdbx_seq_one_letter_code
_entity_poly.pdbx_strand_id
1 'polypeptide(L)'
;MGSIIKVNEYKDFNNNAIMTSDGAGVVTPNASGIKNTPAFFAYNSAAVTISDATTTKARLDSEDFDTDSGFDTSTYRYTVPTGAAGKYAIGYGTEARSTGNDIFVSEAYLFKNGAQIAVADMNNNLASNASHRSLNINRTVILDLTAGDYLEVYAYIDCDVPPTNFPTLEGGSTAKSTFMGGYKLIGA
;
A
#
# COMPACT_ATOMS: atom_id res chain seq x y z
N MET A 1 37.78 25.18 22.87
CA MET A 1 37.54 23.72 22.81
C MET A 1 36.06 23.50 23.01
N GLY A 2 35.40 22.81 22.08
CA GLY A 2 34.00 22.43 22.26
C GLY A 2 33.89 21.30 23.28
N SER A 3 32.90 21.34 24.15
CA SER A 3 32.61 20.24 25.07
C SER A 3 31.94 19.12 24.32
N ILE A 4 32.43 17.88 24.43
CA ILE A 4 31.85 16.69 23.84
C ILE A 4 31.19 15.89 24.96
N ILE A 5 29.91 15.59 24.83
CA ILE A 5 29.19 14.64 25.67
C ILE A 5 29.22 13.28 24.96
N LYS A 6 29.78 12.26 25.60
CA LYS A 6 29.82 10.90 25.11
C LYS A 6 28.82 10.04 25.91
N VAL A 7 27.79 9.58 25.27
CA VAL A 7 26.78 8.71 25.89
C VAL A 7 26.47 7.54 24.94
N ASN A 8 26.27 6.36 25.50
CA ASN A 8 25.85 5.19 24.76
C ASN A 8 24.31 5.04 24.72
N GLU A 9 23.62 5.75 25.61
CA GLU A 9 22.17 5.65 25.74
C GLU A 9 21.59 6.99 26.19
N TYR A 10 20.50 7.42 25.53
CA TYR A 10 19.65 8.52 25.94
C TYR A 10 18.36 7.98 26.51
N LYS A 11 17.98 8.41 27.72
CA LYS A 11 16.79 7.93 28.43
C LYS A 11 15.87 9.09 28.80
N ASP A 12 14.57 8.79 28.92
CA ASP A 12 13.58 9.68 29.52
C ASP A 12 13.64 9.64 31.07
N PHE A 13 12.81 10.46 31.71
CA PHE A 13 12.74 10.53 33.17
C PHE A 13 12.34 9.20 33.83
N ASN A 14 11.63 8.32 33.11
CA ASN A 14 11.20 6.99 33.58
C ASN A 14 12.21 5.89 33.22
N ASN A 15 13.42 6.27 32.84
CA ASN A 15 14.51 5.37 32.48
C ASN A 15 14.27 4.55 31.19
N ASN A 16 13.30 4.96 30.32
CA ASN A 16 13.11 4.36 29.02
C ASN A 16 14.13 4.90 28.03
N ALA A 17 14.74 4.02 27.24
CA ALA A 17 15.70 4.44 26.22
C ALA A 17 14.99 5.20 25.08
N ILE A 18 15.41 6.43 24.82
CA ILE A 18 14.96 7.24 23.68
C ILE A 18 15.76 6.87 22.44
N MET A 19 17.07 6.70 22.61
CA MET A 19 17.97 6.22 21.55
C MET A 19 19.19 5.54 22.15
N THR A 20 19.75 4.60 21.40
CA THR A 20 20.97 3.88 21.75
C THR A 20 22.03 4.04 20.67
N SER A 21 23.31 3.97 21.02
CA SER A 21 24.43 3.94 20.08
C SER A 21 25.18 2.60 20.23
N ASP A 22 25.61 2.03 19.11
CA ASP A 22 26.44 0.82 19.08
C ASP A 22 27.93 1.10 19.41
N GLY A 23 28.28 2.35 19.66
CA GLY A 23 29.66 2.78 19.89
C GLY A 23 30.47 2.95 18.59
N ALA A 24 29.96 2.57 17.43
CA ALA A 24 30.60 2.66 16.12
C ALA A 24 30.01 3.78 15.24
N GLY A 25 29.18 4.63 15.80
CA GLY A 25 28.57 5.77 15.11
C GLY A 25 27.14 5.53 14.60
N VAL A 26 26.59 4.33 14.79
CA VAL A 26 25.18 4.06 14.48
C VAL A 26 24.31 4.41 15.68
N VAL A 27 23.26 5.19 15.45
CA VAL A 27 22.27 5.56 16.45
C VAL A 27 20.93 4.91 16.09
N THR A 28 20.40 4.12 17.02
CA THR A 28 19.09 3.49 16.88
C THR A 28 18.07 4.24 17.73
N PRO A 29 17.07 4.89 17.12
CA PRO A 29 15.96 5.48 17.85
C PRO A 29 15.05 4.40 18.42
N ASN A 30 14.69 4.51 19.70
CA ASN A 30 13.73 3.60 20.36
C ASN A 30 12.33 4.21 20.48
N ALA A 31 12.24 5.54 20.45
CA ALA A 31 10.94 6.22 20.48
C ALA A 31 10.22 6.04 19.13
N SER A 32 8.97 5.57 19.17
CA SER A 32 8.12 5.36 17.98
C SER A 32 7.88 6.64 17.18
N GLY A 33 7.90 7.80 17.84
CA GLY A 33 7.69 9.11 17.19
C GLY A 33 8.80 9.56 16.24
N ILE A 34 9.95 8.86 16.20
CA ILE A 34 11.07 9.16 15.30
C ILE A 34 11.40 8.01 14.34
N LYS A 35 10.48 7.06 14.20
CA LYS A 35 10.54 5.98 13.24
C LYS A 35 9.40 6.13 12.24
N ASN A 36 9.65 5.82 10.98
CA ASN A 36 8.58 5.68 9.97
C ASN A 36 7.86 4.34 10.11
N THR A 37 7.48 3.96 11.33
CA THR A 37 6.74 2.74 11.62
C THR A 37 5.41 3.09 12.29
N PRO A 38 4.36 2.32 12.04
CA PRO A 38 4.30 1.14 11.14
C PRO A 38 4.66 1.46 9.68
N ALA A 39 5.27 0.48 9.02
CA ALA A 39 5.54 0.50 7.59
C ALA A 39 5.29 -0.90 7.02
N PHE A 40 4.67 -0.98 5.85
CA PHE A 40 4.32 -2.24 5.21
C PHE A 40 4.36 -2.14 3.69
N PHE A 41 4.52 -3.27 3.02
CA PHE A 41 4.34 -3.40 1.59
C PHE A 41 3.80 -4.80 1.27
N ALA A 42 2.59 -4.84 0.70
CA ALA A 42 1.90 -6.05 0.30
C ALA A 42 1.51 -6.01 -1.18
N TYR A 43 1.50 -7.17 -1.82
CA TYR A 43 1.28 -7.28 -3.25
C TYR A 43 0.55 -8.58 -3.61
N ASN A 44 0.02 -8.62 -4.83
CA ASN A 44 -0.55 -9.82 -5.42
C ASN A 44 0.59 -10.75 -5.91
N SER A 45 0.69 -11.95 -5.37
CA SER A 45 1.79 -12.89 -5.67
C SER A 45 1.72 -13.50 -7.08
N ALA A 46 0.54 -13.52 -7.69
CA ALA A 46 0.30 -14.08 -9.02
C ALA A 46 -0.89 -13.39 -9.70
N ALA A 47 -0.94 -13.42 -11.03
CA ALA A 47 -2.09 -12.91 -11.78
C ALA A 47 -3.39 -13.60 -11.37
N VAL A 48 -4.46 -12.82 -11.23
CA VAL A 48 -5.79 -13.27 -10.83
C VAL A 48 -6.81 -12.79 -11.84
N THR A 49 -7.56 -13.70 -12.41
CA THR A 49 -8.71 -13.39 -13.26
C THR A 49 -9.83 -12.78 -12.42
N ILE A 50 -10.37 -11.66 -12.86
CA ILE A 50 -11.50 -10.98 -12.22
C ILE A 50 -12.67 -10.88 -13.21
N SER A 51 -13.86 -10.61 -12.68
CA SER A 51 -15.04 -10.36 -13.50
C SER A 51 -14.94 -9.00 -14.19
N ASP A 52 -15.31 -8.98 -15.45
CA ASP A 52 -15.43 -7.76 -16.24
C ASP A 52 -16.46 -6.80 -15.64
N ALA A 53 -16.21 -5.50 -15.76
CA ALA A 53 -17.07 -4.42 -15.28
C ALA A 53 -17.57 -4.60 -13.82
N THR A 54 -16.73 -5.21 -12.97
CA THR A 54 -17.10 -5.52 -11.58
C THR A 54 -16.02 -5.07 -10.61
N THR A 55 -16.39 -4.24 -9.63
CA THR A 55 -15.46 -3.85 -8.55
C THR A 55 -15.06 -5.08 -7.73
N THR A 56 -13.78 -5.43 -7.80
CA THR A 56 -13.23 -6.63 -7.18
C THR A 56 -12.10 -6.26 -6.23
N LYS A 57 -12.08 -6.86 -5.05
CA LYS A 57 -11.00 -6.67 -4.08
C LYS A 57 -9.70 -7.25 -4.62
N ALA A 58 -8.62 -6.48 -4.59
CA ALA A 58 -7.30 -6.96 -4.96
C ALA A 58 -6.79 -7.98 -3.93
N ARG A 59 -6.28 -9.12 -4.43
CA ARG A 59 -5.76 -10.20 -3.60
C ARG A 59 -4.29 -9.95 -3.25
N LEU A 60 -4.03 -9.09 -2.27
CA LEU A 60 -2.68 -8.79 -1.81
C LEU A 60 -2.22 -9.87 -0.82
N ASP A 61 -1.89 -11.04 -1.31
CA ASP A 61 -1.65 -12.28 -0.57
C ASP A 61 -0.19 -12.52 -0.19
N SER A 62 0.67 -11.58 -0.50
CA SER A 62 2.09 -11.61 -0.14
C SER A 62 2.56 -10.25 0.35
N GLU A 63 3.54 -10.25 1.22
CA GLU A 63 4.18 -9.05 1.74
C GLU A 63 5.71 -9.16 1.65
N ASP A 64 6.37 -8.03 1.44
CA ASP A 64 7.84 -7.94 1.54
C ASP A 64 8.26 -7.63 2.97
N PHE A 65 7.50 -6.80 3.63
CA PHE A 65 7.70 -6.43 5.02
C PHE A 65 6.42 -5.86 5.62
N ASP A 66 6.28 -6.07 6.91
CA ASP A 66 5.33 -5.43 7.80
C ASP A 66 5.96 -5.29 9.18
N THR A 67 6.29 -4.07 9.59
CA THR A 67 7.09 -3.81 10.79
C THR A 67 6.32 -4.02 12.09
N ASP A 68 5.01 -3.95 12.05
CA ASP A 68 4.14 -3.93 13.23
C ASP A 68 2.95 -4.90 13.12
N SER A 69 3.02 -5.84 12.15
CA SER A 69 2.01 -6.88 11.91
C SER A 69 0.59 -6.31 11.72
N GLY A 70 0.49 -5.22 10.98
CA GLY A 70 -0.78 -4.56 10.65
C GLY A 70 -1.45 -5.11 9.40
N PHE A 71 -0.70 -5.77 8.50
CA PHE A 71 -1.24 -6.35 7.28
C PHE A 71 -1.64 -7.82 7.48
N ASP A 72 -2.80 -8.18 6.98
CA ASP A 72 -3.31 -9.56 7.00
C ASP A 72 -3.48 -10.07 5.56
N THR A 73 -2.58 -10.94 5.14
CA THR A 73 -2.56 -11.55 3.81
C THR A 73 -3.72 -12.51 3.55
N SER A 74 -4.46 -12.94 4.57
CA SER A 74 -5.64 -13.77 4.42
C SER A 74 -6.90 -12.97 4.13
N THR A 75 -6.97 -11.76 4.65
CA THR A 75 -8.06 -10.81 4.41
C THR A 75 -7.69 -9.68 3.45
N TYR A 76 -6.42 -9.60 3.00
CA TYR A 76 -5.90 -8.57 2.08
C TYR A 76 -6.14 -7.16 2.60
N ARG A 77 -5.81 -6.94 3.88
CA ARG A 77 -6.17 -5.74 4.61
C ARG A 77 -5.02 -5.27 5.47
N TYR A 78 -4.76 -3.97 5.45
CA TYR A 78 -3.94 -3.32 6.47
C TYR A 78 -4.84 -2.74 7.55
N THR A 79 -4.55 -3.03 8.82
CA THR A 79 -5.24 -2.43 9.98
C THR A 79 -4.23 -1.66 10.81
N VAL A 80 -4.54 -0.43 11.13
CA VAL A 80 -3.67 0.43 11.95
C VAL A 80 -3.50 -0.16 13.33
N PRO A 81 -2.27 -0.51 13.77
CA PRO A 81 -2.03 -1.10 15.07
C PRO A 81 -2.39 -0.16 16.24
N THR A 82 -2.65 -0.74 17.41
CA THR A 82 -2.87 0.02 18.64
C THR A 82 -1.68 0.90 18.96
N GLY A 83 -1.92 2.18 19.28
CA GLY A 83 -0.88 3.18 19.57
C GLY A 83 -0.21 3.77 18.32
N ALA A 84 -0.64 3.40 17.12
CA ALA A 84 -0.04 3.83 15.87
C ALA A 84 -0.87 4.89 15.12
N ALA A 85 -1.84 5.53 15.77
CA ALA A 85 -2.59 6.64 15.17
C ALA A 85 -1.66 7.75 14.64
N GLY A 86 -2.03 8.42 13.56
CA GLY A 86 -1.28 9.52 12.97
C GLY A 86 -1.45 9.61 11.45
N LYS A 87 -0.60 10.41 10.80
CA LYS A 87 -0.62 10.57 9.35
C LYS A 87 0.22 9.50 8.67
N TYR A 88 -0.31 8.95 7.59
CA TYR A 88 0.30 7.91 6.78
C TYR A 88 0.41 8.33 5.33
N ALA A 89 1.55 8.05 4.71
CA ALA A 89 1.68 8.03 3.26
C ALA A 89 1.32 6.61 2.78
N ILE A 90 0.28 6.51 1.96
CA ILE A 90 -0.22 5.24 1.42
C ILE A 90 -0.13 5.28 -0.10
N GLY A 91 0.67 4.39 -0.68
CA GLY A 91 0.72 4.11 -2.09
C GLY A 91 -0.09 2.85 -2.41
N TYR A 92 -0.87 2.89 -3.48
CA TYR A 92 -1.62 1.74 -3.97
C TYR A 92 -1.72 1.78 -5.48
N GLY A 93 -1.88 0.62 -6.08
CA GLY A 93 -2.00 0.51 -7.53
C GLY A 93 -2.43 -0.86 -7.97
N THR A 94 -2.87 -0.93 -9.23
CA THR A 94 -3.25 -2.15 -9.92
C THR A 94 -2.68 -2.17 -11.33
N GLU A 95 -2.30 -3.35 -11.80
CA GLU A 95 -2.04 -3.58 -13.21
C GLU A 95 -3.13 -4.48 -13.77
N ALA A 96 -3.89 -3.92 -14.69
CA ALA A 96 -4.89 -4.64 -15.47
C ALA A 96 -4.26 -5.22 -16.72
N ARG A 97 -4.64 -6.45 -17.12
CA ARG A 97 -4.28 -7.03 -18.40
C ARG A 97 -5.47 -7.74 -19.02
N SER A 98 -5.58 -7.64 -20.36
CA SER A 98 -6.51 -8.40 -21.17
C SER A 98 -5.79 -9.04 -22.36
N THR A 99 -6.20 -10.26 -22.72
CA THR A 99 -5.69 -10.95 -23.92
C THR A 99 -6.29 -10.39 -25.21
N GLY A 100 -7.45 -9.74 -25.12
CA GLY A 100 -8.16 -9.14 -26.25
C GLY A 100 -7.60 -7.79 -26.70
N ASN A 101 -6.71 -7.16 -25.93
CA ASN A 101 -6.31 -5.76 -26.10
C ASN A 101 -7.52 -4.81 -26.09
N ASP A 102 -8.42 -4.97 -25.18
CA ASP A 102 -9.74 -4.37 -25.16
C ASP A 102 -10.09 -3.69 -23.84
N ILE A 103 -9.10 -3.39 -23.00
CA ILE A 103 -9.33 -2.65 -21.75
C ILE A 103 -9.76 -1.23 -22.09
N PHE A 104 -10.97 -0.90 -21.70
CA PHE A 104 -11.60 0.38 -21.89
C PHE A 104 -11.49 1.28 -20.65
N VAL A 105 -11.74 0.71 -19.46
CA VAL A 105 -11.59 1.39 -18.17
C VAL A 105 -10.72 0.55 -17.25
N SER A 106 -9.84 1.19 -16.52
CA SER A 106 -9.11 0.59 -15.41
C SER A 106 -9.05 1.57 -14.25
N GLU A 107 -9.51 1.13 -13.09
CA GLU A 107 -9.57 1.93 -11.89
C GLU A 107 -9.01 1.15 -10.70
N ALA A 108 -8.19 1.81 -9.90
CA ALA A 108 -7.75 1.32 -8.59
C ALA A 108 -8.38 2.20 -7.51
N TYR A 109 -9.06 1.57 -6.57
CA TYR A 109 -9.70 2.24 -5.46
C TYR A 109 -8.99 1.94 -4.15
N LEU A 110 -8.87 2.95 -3.31
CA LEU A 110 -8.52 2.75 -1.91
C LEU A 110 -9.78 2.91 -1.05
N PHE A 111 -10.05 1.91 -0.24
CA PHE A 111 -11.13 1.89 0.73
C PHE A 111 -10.59 2.04 2.14
N LYS A 112 -11.27 2.82 2.96
CA LYS A 112 -11.07 2.93 4.40
C LYS A 112 -12.35 2.53 5.10
N ASN A 113 -12.28 1.55 6.00
CA ASN A 113 -13.43 1.08 6.78
C ASN A 113 -14.66 0.73 5.92
N GLY A 114 -14.41 0.12 4.76
CA GLY A 114 -15.45 -0.27 3.81
C GLY A 114 -16.00 0.85 2.91
N ALA A 115 -15.51 2.08 3.04
CA ALA A 115 -15.89 3.20 2.19
C ALA A 115 -14.75 3.60 1.24
N GLN A 116 -15.05 3.84 -0.03
CA GLN A 116 -14.08 4.35 -0.99
C GLN A 116 -13.67 5.78 -0.60
N ILE A 117 -12.36 6.02 -0.52
CA ILE A 117 -11.79 7.31 -0.15
C ILE A 117 -10.89 7.92 -1.22
N ALA A 118 -10.38 7.11 -2.14
CA ALA A 118 -9.54 7.58 -3.24
C ALA A 118 -9.67 6.66 -4.46
N VAL A 119 -9.41 7.21 -5.62
CA VAL A 119 -9.36 6.49 -6.90
C VAL A 119 -8.16 6.95 -7.71
N ALA A 120 -7.49 6.01 -8.37
CA ALA A 120 -6.64 6.24 -9.53
C ALA A 120 -7.36 5.63 -10.71
N ASP A 121 -7.57 6.41 -11.77
CA ASP A 121 -8.40 5.99 -12.89
C ASP A 121 -7.73 6.24 -14.23
N MET A 122 -8.03 5.38 -15.18
CA MET A 122 -7.84 5.60 -16.59
C MET A 122 -9.10 5.19 -17.33
N ASN A 123 -9.74 6.18 -17.94
CA ASN A 123 -10.92 5.98 -18.77
C ASN A 123 -10.57 6.37 -20.19
N ASN A 124 -10.68 5.43 -21.11
CA ASN A 124 -10.45 5.68 -22.53
C ASN A 124 -11.77 5.93 -23.23
N ASN A 125 -12.20 7.20 -23.23
CA ASN A 125 -13.44 7.63 -23.85
C ASN A 125 -13.32 7.84 -25.37
N LEU A 126 -12.36 7.19 -26.04
CA LEU A 126 -12.24 7.22 -27.48
C LEU A 126 -13.22 6.21 -28.10
N ALA A 127 -14.26 6.71 -28.73
CA ALA A 127 -15.20 5.90 -29.49
C ALA A 127 -14.46 4.96 -30.44
N SER A 128 -14.71 3.66 -30.31
CA SER A 128 -14.28 2.58 -31.19
C SER A 128 -12.77 2.46 -31.46
N ASN A 129 -12.15 1.41 -30.97
CA ASN A 129 -10.78 0.91 -31.20
C ASN A 129 -9.64 1.41 -30.32
N ALA A 130 -9.87 2.00 -29.20
CA ALA A 130 -8.80 2.20 -28.24
C ALA A 130 -8.70 0.97 -27.36
N SER A 131 -7.75 0.14 -27.66
CA SER A 131 -7.55 -1.14 -27.04
C SER A 131 -6.21 -1.13 -26.32
N HIS A 132 -6.28 -1.20 -25.00
CA HIS A 132 -5.10 -1.41 -24.19
C HIS A 132 -5.00 -2.88 -23.78
N ARG A 133 -3.81 -3.43 -23.94
CA ARG A 133 -3.52 -4.79 -23.47
C ARG A 133 -3.20 -4.83 -21.98
N SER A 134 -2.50 -3.81 -21.51
CA SER A 134 -2.09 -3.68 -20.12
C SER A 134 -2.12 -2.22 -19.70
N LEU A 135 -2.63 -1.98 -18.51
CA LEU A 135 -2.68 -0.67 -17.87
C LEU A 135 -2.21 -0.79 -16.43
N ASN A 136 -1.19 -0.02 -16.08
CA ASN A 136 -0.74 0.10 -14.70
C ASN A 136 -1.13 1.49 -14.19
N ILE A 137 -1.95 1.52 -13.17
CA ILE A 137 -2.42 2.73 -12.52
C ILE A 137 -2.10 2.70 -11.04
N ASN A 138 -1.66 3.81 -10.52
CA ASN A 138 -1.29 3.92 -9.11
C ASN A 138 -1.49 5.34 -8.59
N ARG A 139 -1.60 5.46 -7.28
CA ARG A 139 -1.72 6.73 -6.59
C ARG A 139 -1.11 6.66 -5.20
N THR A 140 -0.61 7.80 -4.72
CA THR A 140 -0.23 7.99 -3.32
C THR A 140 -1.12 9.05 -2.69
N VAL A 141 -1.55 8.79 -1.46
CA VAL A 141 -2.36 9.69 -0.65
C VAL A 141 -1.78 9.82 0.75
N ILE A 142 -2.04 10.96 1.37
CA ILE A 142 -1.76 11.16 2.80
C ILE A 142 -3.08 11.07 3.54
N LEU A 143 -3.13 10.18 4.54
CA LEU A 143 -4.33 9.91 5.33
C LEU A 143 -4.07 10.14 6.80
N ASP A 144 -5.07 10.69 7.49
CA ASP A 144 -5.12 10.69 8.95
C ASP A 144 -5.83 9.41 9.41
N LEU A 145 -5.11 8.55 10.12
CA LEU A 145 -5.60 7.22 10.51
C LEU A 145 -5.56 7.06 12.02
N THR A 146 -6.60 6.44 12.57
CA THR A 146 -6.71 6.06 13.97
C THR A 146 -6.48 4.56 14.13
N ALA A 147 -6.10 4.13 15.35
CA ALA A 147 -5.95 2.70 15.64
C ALA A 147 -7.26 1.95 15.35
N GLY A 148 -7.16 0.83 14.64
CA GLY A 148 -8.30 0.04 14.18
C GLY A 148 -8.89 0.48 12.84
N ASP A 149 -8.54 1.63 12.28
CA ASP A 149 -8.86 1.93 10.89
C ASP A 149 -8.23 0.90 9.98
N TYR A 150 -8.96 0.45 8.95
CA TYR A 150 -8.41 -0.48 7.98
C TYR A 150 -8.49 0.01 6.55
N LEU A 151 -7.52 -0.42 5.75
CA LEU A 151 -7.38 -0.07 4.33
C LEU A 151 -7.42 -1.32 3.46
N GLU A 152 -8.05 -1.19 2.31
CA GLU A 152 -8.19 -2.23 1.30
C GLU A 152 -8.08 -1.64 -0.11
N VAL A 153 -7.51 -2.41 -1.05
CA VAL A 153 -7.45 -2.02 -2.46
C VAL A 153 -8.49 -2.81 -3.25
N TYR A 154 -9.19 -2.12 -4.12
CA TYR A 154 -10.12 -2.72 -5.08
C TYR A 154 -9.75 -2.27 -6.49
N ALA A 155 -10.11 -3.06 -7.47
CA ALA A 155 -9.97 -2.77 -8.87
C ALA A 155 -11.33 -2.83 -9.58
N TYR A 156 -11.49 -2.01 -10.59
CA TYR A 156 -12.54 -2.12 -11.59
C TYR A 156 -11.88 -2.10 -12.96
N ILE A 157 -12.18 -3.10 -13.78
CA ILE A 157 -11.68 -3.19 -15.14
C ILE A 157 -12.88 -3.47 -16.04
N ASP A 158 -13.03 -2.66 -17.09
CA ASP A 158 -14.08 -2.81 -18.10
C ASP A 158 -13.40 -3.04 -19.45
N CYS A 159 -13.77 -4.14 -20.10
CA CYS A 159 -13.27 -4.55 -21.39
C CYS A 159 -14.40 -4.44 -22.44
N ASP A 160 -14.07 -3.89 -23.62
CA ASP A 160 -15.06 -3.56 -24.68
C ASP A 160 -15.73 -4.80 -25.32
N VAL A 161 -15.15 -5.98 -25.18
CA VAL A 161 -15.68 -7.23 -25.77
C VAL A 161 -15.96 -8.28 -24.70
N PRO A 162 -17.19 -8.36 -24.17
CA PRO A 162 -17.58 -9.47 -23.32
C PRO A 162 -17.91 -10.72 -24.14
N PRO A 163 -17.91 -11.93 -23.60
CA PRO A 163 -17.45 -12.44 -22.30
C PRO A 163 -16.32 -13.48 -22.43
N THR A 164 -15.48 -13.43 -23.46
CA THR A 164 -14.45 -14.44 -23.71
C THR A 164 -13.08 -14.08 -23.10
N ASN A 165 -12.87 -12.81 -22.75
CA ASN A 165 -11.61 -12.29 -22.25
C ASN A 165 -11.81 -11.62 -20.90
N PHE A 166 -11.94 -12.43 -19.85
CA PHE A 166 -11.93 -11.88 -18.49
C PHE A 166 -10.61 -11.19 -18.22
N PRO A 167 -10.63 -9.94 -17.71
CA PRO A 167 -9.41 -9.25 -17.35
C PRO A 167 -8.71 -9.92 -16.17
N THR A 168 -7.40 -9.73 -16.11
CA THR A 168 -6.56 -10.15 -14.99
C THR A 168 -6.01 -8.96 -14.25
N LEU A 169 -5.97 -9.07 -12.93
CA LEU A 169 -5.08 -8.26 -12.10
C LEU A 169 -3.73 -8.94 -12.07
N GLU A 170 -2.74 -8.29 -12.64
CA GLU A 170 -1.38 -8.81 -12.69
C GLU A 170 -0.71 -8.77 -11.31
N GLY A 171 0.24 -9.68 -11.12
CA GLY A 171 0.99 -9.82 -9.89
C GLY A 171 2.34 -10.47 -10.12
N GLY A 172 2.96 -10.89 -9.05
CA GLY A 172 4.23 -11.61 -9.08
C GLY A 172 5.27 -11.01 -8.15
N SER A 173 6.12 -11.85 -7.61
CA SER A 173 7.15 -11.47 -6.63
C SER A 173 8.20 -10.48 -7.16
N THR A 174 8.36 -10.38 -8.47
CA THR A 174 9.30 -9.45 -9.11
C THR A 174 8.62 -8.17 -9.58
N ALA A 175 7.46 -8.28 -10.23
CA ALA A 175 6.76 -7.13 -10.80
C ALA A 175 6.02 -6.31 -9.74
N LYS A 176 5.36 -6.98 -8.78
CA LYS A 176 4.58 -6.36 -7.67
C LYS A 176 3.66 -5.25 -8.14
N SER A 177 3.05 -5.47 -9.29
CA SER A 177 2.34 -4.42 -10.04
C SER A 177 0.94 -4.11 -9.48
N THR A 178 0.35 -5.05 -8.74
CA THR A 178 -0.85 -4.81 -7.92
C THR A 178 -0.44 -4.85 -6.47
N PHE A 179 -0.56 -3.73 -5.78
CA PHE A 179 0.05 -3.54 -4.46
C PHE A 179 -0.67 -2.52 -3.58
N MET A 180 -0.36 -2.57 -2.31
CA MET A 180 -0.54 -1.51 -1.33
C MET A 180 0.69 -1.45 -0.41
N GLY A 181 1.16 -0.26 -0.15
CA GLY A 181 2.24 -0.06 0.80
C GLY A 181 2.15 1.32 1.45
N GLY A 182 2.76 1.46 2.59
CA GLY A 182 2.74 2.73 3.27
C GLY A 182 3.58 2.76 4.54
N TYR A 183 3.65 3.94 5.10
CA TYR A 183 4.35 4.17 6.35
C TYR A 183 3.79 5.38 7.08
N LYS A 184 3.93 5.36 8.40
CA LYS A 184 3.57 6.48 9.25
C LYS A 184 4.59 7.61 9.09
N LEU A 185 4.12 8.84 8.96
CA LEU A 185 4.96 10.03 8.90
C LEU A 185 5.50 10.38 10.29
N ILE A 186 6.77 10.77 10.35
CA ILE A 186 7.42 11.23 11.59
C ILE A 186 6.86 12.61 11.96
N GLY A 187 6.48 12.77 13.24
CA GLY A 187 6.06 14.06 13.78
C GLY A 187 4.72 14.58 13.28
N ALA A 188 3.89 13.73 12.72
CA ALA A 188 2.57 14.07 12.16
C ALA A 188 1.41 13.38 12.91
#